data_25b3e4ce0e8291738b8f50d36cd5ff67
#
_entry.id   25b3e4ce0e8291738b8f50d36cd5ff67
#
_cell.length_a   1.000
_cell.length_b   1.000
_cell.length_c   1.000
_cell.angle_alpha   90.00
_cell.angle_beta   90.00
_cell.angle_gamma   90.00
#
_symmetry.space_group_name_H-M   'P 1'
#
loop_
_entity.id
_entity.type
_entity.pdbx_description
1 polymer ?
#
loop_
_entity_poly.entity_id
_entity_poly.type
_entity_poly.pdbx_seq_one_letter_code
_entity_poly.pdbx_strand_id
1 'polypeptide(L)'
;MAGLLIIAHAPLASSLRAVVAHVFPNETGIEAVDVSGDTSPEQVEETAREAMANIADPEILVLTDVFGATPCNAAMRLADGVHVRVVVGVNVPMLWRAVAHRKNPLLAVAERAMSGAVQGIMQLAPTRPQTQTSRPGHHDQDRTHDQ
;
A
#
# COMPACT_ATOMS: atom_id res chain seq x y z
N MET A 1 10.66 10.50 9.60
CA MET A 1 9.46 9.79 9.14
C MET A 1 9.26 10.10 7.67
N ALA A 2 8.80 9.15 6.86
CA ALA A 2 8.55 9.39 5.44
C ALA A 2 7.15 9.97 5.22
N GLY A 3 7.03 11.00 4.38
CA GLY A 3 5.78 11.46 3.84
C GLY A 3 5.29 10.52 2.72
N LEU A 4 4.01 10.54 2.43
CA LEU A 4 3.41 9.75 1.34
C LEU A 4 2.70 10.67 0.37
N LEU A 5 2.96 10.48 -0.91
CA LEU A 5 2.27 11.17 -2.00
C LEU A 5 1.70 10.14 -2.98
N ILE A 6 0.40 10.17 -3.19
CA ILE A 6 -0.27 9.28 -4.13
C ILE A 6 -0.57 10.08 -5.39
N ILE A 7 -0.06 9.62 -6.53
CA ILE A 7 -0.35 10.22 -7.85
C ILE A 7 -0.96 9.13 -8.72
N ALA A 8 -2.22 9.27 -9.05
CA ALA A 8 -2.95 8.24 -9.79
C ALA A 8 -4.07 8.84 -10.63
N HIS A 9 -4.58 8.07 -11.58
CA HIS A 9 -5.73 8.50 -12.39
C HIS A 9 -6.92 8.88 -11.52
N ALA A 10 -7.55 10.00 -11.82
CA ALA A 10 -8.73 10.47 -11.09
C ALA A 10 -9.88 9.44 -11.15
N PRO A 11 -10.58 9.18 -10.06
CA PRO A 11 -10.46 9.74 -8.72
C PRO A 11 -9.68 8.84 -7.74
N LEU A 12 -8.77 8.02 -8.24
CA LEU A 12 -8.14 6.95 -7.43
C LEU A 12 -7.26 7.49 -6.30
N ALA A 13 -6.43 8.50 -6.57
CA ALA A 13 -5.49 9.00 -5.56
C ALA A 13 -6.21 9.57 -4.33
N SER A 14 -7.17 10.45 -4.55
CA SER A 14 -7.98 11.03 -3.46
C SER A 14 -8.83 9.99 -2.75
N SER A 15 -9.35 8.99 -3.47
CA SER A 15 -10.10 7.89 -2.90
C SER A 15 -9.24 7.01 -2.01
N LEU A 16 -8.02 6.70 -2.43
CA LEU A 16 -7.05 5.95 -1.63
C LEU A 16 -6.65 6.73 -0.36
N ARG A 17 -6.43 8.03 -0.50
CA ARG A 17 -6.15 8.89 0.66
C ARG A 17 -7.31 8.87 1.67
N ALA A 18 -8.54 8.91 1.18
CA ALA A 18 -9.75 8.82 2.02
C ALA A 18 -9.80 7.48 2.78
N VAL A 19 -9.44 6.38 2.13
CA VAL A 19 -9.35 5.06 2.78
C VAL A 19 -8.30 5.07 3.88
N VAL A 20 -7.14 5.66 3.65
CA VAL A 20 -6.09 5.79 4.67
C VAL A 20 -6.59 6.63 5.85
N ALA A 21 -7.23 7.76 5.60
CA ALA A 21 -7.76 8.63 6.65
C ALA A 21 -8.84 7.94 7.49
N HIS A 22 -9.57 7.02 6.89
CA HIS A 22 -10.58 6.23 7.61
C HIS A 22 -9.95 5.23 8.59
N VAL A 23 -8.87 4.57 8.17
CA VAL A 23 -8.19 3.54 8.98
C VAL A 23 -7.18 4.15 9.95
N PHE A 24 -6.50 5.21 9.54
CA PHE A 24 -5.46 5.91 10.29
C PHE A 24 -5.81 7.40 10.45
N PRO A 25 -6.84 7.75 11.24
CA PRO A 25 -7.39 9.11 11.25
C PRO A 25 -6.44 10.18 11.81
N ASN A 26 -5.40 9.78 12.53
CA ASN A 26 -4.44 10.71 13.14
C ASN A 26 -3.15 10.89 12.32
N GLU A 27 -3.04 10.23 11.17
CA GLU A 27 -1.85 10.35 10.31
C GLU A 27 -1.91 11.64 9.50
N THR A 28 -0.78 12.34 9.45
CA THR A 28 -0.55 13.54 8.64
C THR A 28 0.57 13.30 7.62
N GLY A 29 0.82 14.25 6.73
CA GLY A 29 1.88 14.11 5.73
C GLY A 29 1.56 13.09 4.65
N ILE A 30 0.28 12.93 4.33
CA ILE A 30 -0.22 12.07 3.26
C ILE A 30 -1.03 12.92 2.30
N GLU A 31 -0.55 13.08 1.07
CA GLU A 31 -1.16 13.90 0.05
C GLU A 31 -1.57 13.06 -1.17
N ALA A 32 -2.52 13.55 -1.94
CA ALA A 32 -3.02 12.88 -3.14
C ALA A 32 -3.16 13.85 -4.31
N VAL A 33 -2.79 13.40 -5.49
CA VAL A 33 -2.94 14.12 -6.75
C VAL A 33 -3.70 13.24 -7.73
N ASP A 34 -4.92 13.64 -8.05
CA ASP A 34 -5.73 12.99 -9.08
C ASP A 34 -5.34 13.52 -10.45
N VAL A 35 -5.10 12.64 -11.39
CA VAL A 35 -4.69 12.99 -12.76
C VAL A 35 -5.85 12.72 -13.70
N SER A 36 -6.37 13.78 -14.32
CA SER A 36 -7.38 13.65 -15.38
C SER A 36 -6.74 13.38 -16.74
N GLY A 37 -7.52 12.80 -17.68
CA GLY A 37 -7.01 12.24 -18.92
C GLY A 37 -6.34 13.22 -19.90
N ASP A 38 -6.59 14.53 -19.75
CA ASP A 38 -6.08 15.60 -20.61
C ASP A 38 -5.00 16.48 -19.96
N THR A 39 -4.51 16.06 -18.80
CA THR A 39 -3.44 16.75 -18.07
C THR A 39 -2.07 16.29 -18.57
N SER A 40 -1.15 17.22 -18.88
CA SER A 40 0.20 16.90 -19.27
C SER A 40 1.05 16.42 -18.08
N PRO A 41 2.12 15.63 -18.31
CA PRO A 41 3.05 15.25 -17.24
C PRO A 41 3.65 16.45 -16.52
N GLU A 42 3.92 17.55 -17.22
CA GLU A 42 4.47 18.80 -16.66
C GLU A 42 3.49 19.45 -15.68
N GLN A 43 2.20 19.49 -16.02
CA GLN A 43 1.16 20.02 -15.14
C GLN A 43 0.97 19.16 -13.91
N VAL A 44 1.04 17.84 -14.07
CA VAL A 44 0.94 16.90 -12.92
C VAL A 44 2.16 17.06 -12.01
N GLU A 45 3.37 17.21 -12.58
CA GLU A 45 4.59 17.46 -11.81
C GLU A 45 4.47 18.73 -10.96
N GLU A 46 3.97 19.82 -11.54
CA GLU A 46 3.78 21.08 -10.82
C GLU A 46 2.78 20.91 -9.65
N THR A 47 1.63 20.30 -9.91
CA THR A 47 0.64 20.00 -8.87
C THR A 47 1.20 19.09 -7.78
N ALA A 48 1.99 18.11 -8.17
CA ALA A 48 2.64 17.20 -7.23
C ALA A 48 3.67 17.92 -6.35
N ARG A 49 4.45 18.85 -6.90
CA ARG A 49 5.40 19.65 -6.11
C ARG A 49 4.69 20.54 -5.11
N GLU A 50 3.54 21.10 -5.47
CA GLU A 50 2.68 21.86 -4.54
C GLU A 50 2.19 20.96 -3.41
N ALA A 51 1.74 19.75 -3.72
CA ALA A 51 1.31 18.77 -2.71
C ALA A 51 2.47 18.35 -1.79
N MET A 52 3.65 18.14 -2.34
CA MET A 52 4.86 17.83 -1.57
C MET A 52 5.22 18.95 -0.58
N ALA A 53 4.99 20.20 -0.95
CA ALA A 53 5.24 21.35 -0.08
C ALA A 53 4.36 21.33 1.18
N ASN A 54 3.23 20.63 1.17
CA ASN A 54 2.36 20.44 2.33
C ASN A 54 2.83 19.29 3.24
N ILE A 55 3.83 18.52 2.82
CA ILE A 55 4.41 17.43 3.57
C ILE A 55 5.65 17.96 4.31
N ALA A 56 5.61 17.91 5.62
CA ALA A 56 6.72 18.42 6.45
C ALA A 56 7.95 17.50 6.45
N ASP A 57 7.75 16.23 6.13
CA ASP A 57 8.82 15.23 6.15
C ASP A 57 9.79 15.46 4.98
N PRO A 58 11.13 15.36 5.22
CA PRO A 58 12.12 15.58 4.16
C PRO A 58 12.22 14.43 3.17
N GLU A 59 11.76 13.25 3.54
CA GLU A 59 11.74 12.07 2.69
C GLU A 59 10.30 11.73 2.29
N ILE A 60 10.08 11.43 1.01
CA ILE A 60 8.74 11.18 0.48
C ILE A 60 8.75 9.89 -0.36
N LEU A 61 7.81 9.01 -0.05
CA LEU A 61 7.48 7.87 -0.89
C LEU A 61 6.30 8.26 -1.79
N VAL A 62 6.52 8.25 -3.09
CA VAL A 62 5.49 8.50 -4.11
C VAL A 62 4.94 7.16 -4.57
N LEU A 63 3.63 7.02 -4.54
CA LEU A 63 2.91 5.82 -4.96
C LEU A 63 2.05 6.15 -6.18
N THR A 64 2.22 5.38 -7.26
CA THR A 64 1.46 5.55 -8.50
C THR A 64 0.69 4.28 -8.84
N ASP A 65 -0.29 4.41 -9.71
CA ASP A 65 -1.19 3.28 -10.05
C ASP A 65 -0.60 2.32 -11.08
N VAL A 66 -0.17 2.80 -12.25
CA VAL A 66 0.26 1.93 -13.34
C VAL A 66 1.51 2.45 -14.05
N PHE A 67 2.40 1.55 -14.40
CA PHE A 67 3.64 1.87 -15.10
C PHE A 67 3.37 2.40 -16.51
N GLY A 68 4.10 3.44 -16.90
CA GLY A 68 4.08 4.00 -18.24
C GLY A 68 2.97 5.01 -18.54
N ALA A 69 2.04 5.23 -17.61
CA ALA A 69 1.00 6.25 -17.74
C ALA A 69 1.45 7.61 -17.19
N THR A 70 0.68 8.67 -17.47
CA THR A 70 1.00 10.04 -17.06
C THR A 70 1.29 10.20 -15.57
N PRO A 71 0.54 9.62 -14.62
CA PRO A 71 0.88 9.70 -13.21
C PRO A 71 2.28 9.17 -12.88
N CYS A 72 2.63 8.04 -13.44
CA CYS A 72 3.95 7.43 -13.26
C CYS A 72 5.06 8.29 -13.90
N ASN A 73 4.86 8.77 -15.11
CA ASN A 73 5.84 9.62 -15.81
C ASN A 73 6.11 10.92 -15.03
N ALA A 74 5.07 11.53 -14.48
CA ALA A 74 5.21 12.71 -13.64
C ALA A 74 5.95 12.39 -12.33
N ALA A 75 5.61 11.28 -11.68
CA ALA A 75 6.27 10.84 -10.46
C ALA A 75 7.78 10.60 -10.66
N MET A 76 8.17 10.03 -11.78
CA MET A 76 9.59 9.80 -12.11
C MET A 76 10.40 11.09 -12.21
N ARG A 77 9.79 12.21 -12.57
CA ARG A 77 10.43 13.53 -12.58
C ARG A 77 10.68 14.08 -11.18
N LEU A 78 9.96 13.60 -10.17
CA LEU A 78 10.14 13.99 -8.77
C LEU A 78 11.22 13.17 -8.06
N ALA A 79 11.51 11.97 -8.58
CA ALA A 79 12.41 11.03 -7.95
C ALA A 79 13.87 11.51 -8.03
N ASP A 80 14.56 11.50 -6.90
CA ASP A 80 16.02 11.72 -6.84
C ASP A 80 16.78 10.45 -6.38
N GLY A 81 16.04 9.39 -6.04
CA GLY A 81 16.58 8.12 -5.59
C GLY A 81 17.10 8.11 -4.15
N VAL A 82 17.09 9.25 -3.48
CA VAL A 82 17.59 9.40 -2.10
C VAL A 82 16.46 9.87 -1.19
N HIS A 83 15.92 11.06 -1.43
CA HIS A 83 14.87 11.67 -0.60
C HIS A 83 13.46 11.46 -1.16
N VAL A 84 13.36 11.16 -2.46
CA VAL A 84 12.10 10.86 -3.13
C VAL A 84 12.25 9.57 -3.91
N ARG A 85 11.47 8.56 -3.53
CA ARG A 85 11.40 7.27 -4.20
C ARG A 85 9.99 7.02 -4.72
N VAL A 86 9.89 6.30 -5.82
CA VAL A 86 8.62 6.00 -6.50
C VAL A 86 8.38 4.50 -6.51
N VAL A 87 7.18 4.10 -6.13
CA VAL A 87 6.69 2.72 -6.24
C VAL A 87 5.41 2.72 -7.07
N VAL A 88 5.33 1.81 -8.02
CA VAL A 88 4.21 1.66 -8.95
C VAL A 88 3.33 0.48 -8.53
N GLY A 89 2.06 0.52 -8.88
CA GLY A 89 1.11 -0.55 -8.59
C GLY A 89 0.40 -0.40 -7.26
N VAL A 90 0.11 0.85 -6.88
CA VAL A 90 -0.53 1.15 -5.59
C VAL A 90 -1.83 0.36 -5.38
N ASN A 91 -1.93 -0.23 -4.23
CA ASN A 91 -3.15 -0.85 -3.72
C ASN A 91 -3.30 -0.56 -2.22
N VAL A 92 -4.44 -0.89 -1.65
CA VAL A 92 -4.72 -0.61 -0.23
C VAL A 92 -3.73 -1.33 0.70
N PRO A 93 -3.40 -2.61 0.51
CA PRO A 93 -2.37 -3.26 1.33
C PRO A 93 -1.01 -2.57 1.29
N MET A 94 -0.58 -2.05 0.14
CA MET A 94 0.64 -1.25 0.01
C MET A 94 0.59 -0.02 0.91
N LEU A 95 -0.52 0.73 0.84
CA LEU A 95 -0.71 1.95 1.64
C LEU A 95 -0.68 1.66 3.14
N TRP A 96 -1.38 0.65 3.59
CA TRP A 96 -1.41 0.29 5.00
C TRP A 96 -0.03 -0.10 5.50
N ARG A 97 0.71 -0.84 4.71
CA ARG A 97 2.07 -1.24 5.06
C ARG A 97 3.02 -0.02 5.08
N ALA A 98 2.91 0.88 4.10
CA ALA A 98 3.70 2.10 4.06
C ALA A 98 3.41 2.98 5.28
N VAL A 99 2.15 3.21 5.62
CA VAL A 99 1.76 4.01 6.80
C VAL A 99 2.29 3.38 8.09
N ALA A 100 2.14 2.07 8.25
CA ALA A 100 2.59 1.37 9.45
C ALA A 100 4.12 1.45 9.65
N HIS A 101 4.89 1.60 8.58
CA HIS A 101 6.36 1.60 8.62
C HIS A 101 7.01 2.94 8.29
N ARG A 102 6.25 4.03 8.29
CA ARG A 102 6.75 5.39 7.93
C ARG A 102 7.96 5.87 8.73
N LYS A 103 8.13 5.38 9.94
CA LYS A 103 9.24 5.77 10.82
C LYS A 103 10.59 5.16 10.42
N ASN A 104 10.57 4.16 9.55
CA ASN A 104 11.77 3.54 9.03
C ASN A 104 12.44 4.42 7.95
N PRO A 105 13.72 4.18 7.62
CA PRO A 105 14.36 4.82 6.49
C PRO A 105 13.57 4.62 5.18
N LEU A 106 13.59 5.61 4.29
CA LEU A 106 12.75 5.64 3.09
C LEU A 106 12.86 4.36 2.24
N LEU A 107 14.08 3.84 2.05
CA LEU A 107 14.26 2.58 1.31
C LEU A 107 13.51 1.42 1.95
N ALA A 108 13.56 1.31 3.27
CA ALA A 108 12.84 0.27 4.00
C ALA A 108 11.32 0.44 3.89
N VAL A 109 10.82 1.68 3.93
CA VAL A 109 9.39 1.96 3.70
C VAL A 109 8.96 1.50 2.31
N ALA A 110 9.75 1.82 1.28
CA ALA A 110 9.48 1.39 -0.09
C ALA A 110 9.45 -0.14 -0.22
N GLU A 111 10.42 -0.84 0.37
CA GLU A 111 10.47 -2.30 0.35
C GLU A 111 9.28 -2.93 1.09
N ARG A 112 8.90 -2.39 2.24
CA ARG A 112 7.72 -2.84 2.99
C ARG A 112 6.42 -2.60 2.22
N ALA A 113 6.31 -1.46 1.56
CA ALA A 113 5.17 -1.14 0.71
C ALA A 113 5.00 -2.16 -0.43
N MET A 114 6.08 -2.43 -1.17
CA MET A 114 6.07 -3.41 -2.26
C MET A 114 5.72 -4.81 -1.76
N SER A 115 6.33 -5.25 -0.69
CA SER A 115 6.07 -6.56 -0.06
C SER A 115 4.61 -6.66 0.39
N GLY A 116 4.08 -5.61 1.03
CA GLY A 116 2.69 -5.56 1.45
C GLY A 116 1.69 -5.63 0.30
N ALA A 117 2.01 -4.96 -0.81
CA ALA A 117 1.18 -4.98 -2.01
C ALA A 117 1.04 -6.40 -2.58
N VAL A 118 2.15 -7.11 -2.71
CA VAL A 118 2.17 -8.49 -3.24
C VAL A 118 1.49 -9.46 -2.29
N GLN A 119 1.76 -9.38 -1.01
CA GLN A 119 1.14 -10.23 0.01
C GLN A 119 -0.37 -10.01 0.15
N GLY A 120 -0.85 -8.84 -0.23
CA GLY A 120 -2.28 -8.50 -0.22
C GLY A 120 -3.08 -9.08 -1.39
N ILE A 121 -2.42 -9.69 -2.36
CA ILE A 121 -3.06 -10.28 -3.54
C ILE A 121 -3.22 -11.79 -3.30
N MET A 122 -4.46 -12.26 -3.19
CA MET A 122 -4.72 -13.67 -2.93
C MET A 122 -6.10 -14.09 -3.45
N GLN A 123 -6.22 -15.34 -3.86
CA GLN A 123 -7.52 -15.95 -4.13
C GLN A 123 -8.05 -16.57 -2.84
N LEU A 124 -9.26 -16.21 -2.47
CA LEU A 124 -9.91 -16.80 -1.30
C LEU A 124 -10.64 -18.08 -1.70
N ALA A 125 -10.47 -19.13 -0.89
CA ALA A 125 -11.28 -20.32 -0.99
C ALA A 125 -12.62 -20.13 -0.23
N PRO A 126 -13.73 -20.76 -0.69
CA PRO A 126 -14.97 -20.74 0.10
C PRO A 126 -14.69 -21.29 1.48
N THR A 127 -15.04 -20.51 2.52
CA THR A 127 -14.98 -21.01 3.89
C THR A 127 -16.10 -22.02 4.08
N ARG A 128 -15.73 -23.29 4.29
CA ARG A 128 -16.68 -24.23 4.87
C ARG A 128 -16.97 -23.75 6.31
N PRO A 129 -18.26 -23.77 6.76
CA PRO A 129 -18.51 -23.58 8.17
C PRO A 129 -17.65 -24.59 8.91
N GLN A 130 -16.84 -24.12 9.87
CA GLN A 130 -16.08 -24.99 10.73
C GLN A 130 -17.10 -25.73 11.59
N THR A 131 -17.57 -26.87 11.10
CA THR A 131 -18.04 -27.90 12.00
C THR A 131 -16.81 -28.32 12.79
N GLN A 132 -16.78 -28.00 14.08
CA GLN A 132 -15.87 -28.68 14.98
C GLN A 132 -16.15 -30.16 14.82
N THR A 133 -15.37 -30.81 13.97
CA THR A 133 -15.23 -32.25 14.06
C THR A 133 -14.54 -32.48 15.39
N SER A 134 -15.33 -32.85 16.41
CA SER A 134 -14.79 -33.53 17.56
C SER A 134 -13.88 -34.61 17.01
N ARG A 135 -12.60 -34.54 17.33
CA ARG A 135 -11.65 -35.63 17.03
C ARG A 135 -12.32 -36.90 17.52
N PRO A 136 -12.49 -37.93 16.70
CA PRO A 136 -12.90 -39.21 17.20
C PRO A 136 -11.90 -39.58 18.30
N GLY A 137 -12.40 -39.73 19.50
CA GLY A 137 -11.59 -40.15 20.60
C GLY A 137 -10.83 -41.41 20.18
N HIS A 138 -9.55 -41.39 20.42
CA HIS A 138 -8.75 -42.60 20.29
C HIS A 138 -9.35 -43.61 21.26
N HIS A 139 -10.13 -44.53 20.75
CA HIS A 139 -10.47 -45.72 21.48
C HIS A 139 -9.25 -46.60 21.49
N ASP A 140 -8.45 -46.49 22.52
CA ASP A 140 -7.53 -47.53 22.91
C ASP A 140 -8.35 -48.79 23.19
N GLN A 141 -8.44 -49.65 22.22
CA GLN A 141 -8.86 -51.00 22.47
C GLN A 141 -7.63 -51.76 23.02
N ASP A 142 -7.56 -51.72 24.35
CA ASP A 142 -6.79 -52.68 25.08
C ASP A 142 -7.30 -54.10 24.70
N ARG A 143 -6.63 -54.73 23.79
CA ARG A 143 -6.77 -56.14 23.56
C ARG A 143 -5.84 -56.84 24.52
N THR A 144 -6.33 -57.11 25.68
CA THR A 144 -5.79 -58.19 26.51
C THR A 144 -6.00 -59.48 25.73
N HIS A 145 -4.90 -60.01 25.19
CA HIS A 145 -4.84 -61.41 24.79
C HIS A 145 -4.43 -62.20 26.03
N ASP A 146 -5.40 -62.80 26.65
CA ASP A 146 -5.21 -64.00 27.47
C ASP A 146 -5.03 -65.17 26.53
N GLN A 147 -3.96 -65.93 26.81
CA GLN A 147 -3.45 -67.17 26.24
C GLN A 147 -2.38 -67.02 25.19
#